data_6982acb5b785f383fece17d560315ef0
#
_entry.id   6982acb5b785f383fece17d560315ef0
#
_cell.length_a   1.000
_cell.length_b   1.000
_cell.length_c   1.000
_cell.angle_alpha   90.00
_cell.angle_beta   90.00
_cell.angle_gamma   90.00
#
_symmetry.space_group_name_H-M   'P 1'
#
loop_
_entity.id
_entity.type
_entity.pdbx_description
1 polymer ?
#
loop_
_entity_poly.entity_id
_entity_poly.type
_entity_poly.pdbx_seq_one_letter_code
_entity_poly.pdbx_strand_id
1 'polypeptide(L)'
;MKNIVFAAVLFTAAFILTASRPVKVVFNELYRPQYHFSPERNYMGNPSGLVFIDGEYHMFYQHNPKGNEEGFSHLGHAYSTDLIHWEHMPVAIFPDNLSEDKDFCTALPGSAFVDHNNVLGFQKGPQKSLVVFYTSSGCGQRMAYSHDKGQTWNKYPGNPVIPYDSTDHAANPKVLWHEPTSKWVMLLYRMPGNDERKQGFSFYTSDNLVDWEYQSHLAGFFKSPDLTELRVNNRPDDTRWVLTEGEGEYILGSFDGKKFTPESIRMKSDWGKNYSASQNWSNIPASDGRTIQLAGMTGGEWTGMPFQGQMTFPCELSLKKINTGIFLIRQPVKEIEQLYQKEYSWKNENLIPGLGHNLIKKIGGDCLRIKGRFDLKNCESFGLMLRTGKKTQGTELVYNVKRETLSLLGQTVPLSPVDNKIHLDILLDRSSVEVFANNGRAAISCNIFNQENDKGYILFNTGGELLVEELEIYEMKSIWEAAE
;
A
#
# COMPACT_ATOMS: atom_id res chain seq x y z
N MET A 1 -60.44 -64.75 -14.71
CA MET A 1 -59.23 -64.04 -15.13
C MET A 1 -59.39 -62.58 -14.81
N LYS A 2 -58.72 -62.08 -13.76
CA LYS A 2 -58.80 -60.65 -13.27
C LYS A 2 -57.56 -59.91 -13.77
N ASN A 3 -57.76 -58.93 -14.61
CA ASN A 3 -56.68 -58.03 -15.06
C ASN A 3 -56.41 -56.99 -13.98
N ILE A 4 -55.17 -56.97 -13.48
CA ILE A 4 -54.66 -55.94 -12.57
C ILE A 4 -53.88 -54.93 -13.43
N VAL A 5 -54.37 -53.70 -13.51
CA VAL A 5 -53.68 -52.58 -14.15
C VAL A 5 -52.84 -51.89 -13.08
N PHE A 6 -51.51 -51.89 -13.28
CA PHE A 6 -50.56 -51.11 -12.47
C PHE A 6 -50.49 -49.69 -13.02
N ALA A 7 -50.92 -48.71 -12.24
CA ALA A 7 -50.70 -47.31 -12.55
C ALA A 7 -49.37 -46.85 -11.93
N ALA A 8 -48.40 -46.51 -12.77
CA ALA A 8 -47.14 -45.91 -12.36
C ALA A 8 -47.35 -44.42 -12.14
N VAL A 9 -47.20 -43.95 -10.88
CA VAL A 9 -47.21 -42.53 -10.54
C VAL A 9 -45.77 -42.02 -10.64
N LEU A 10 -45.48 -41.20 -11.65
CA LEU A 10 -44.22 -40.44 -11.81
C LEU A 10 -44.26 -39.22 -10.89
N PHE A 11 -43.49 -39.23 -9.81
CA PHE A 11 -43.18 -38.04 -9.02
C PHE A 11 -42.05 -37.26 -9.72
N THR A 12 -42.37 -36.16 -10.39
CA THR A 12 -41.41 -35.15 -10.83
C THR A 12 -41.07 -34.22 -9.65
N ALA A 13 -39.93 -34.42 -9.03
CA ALA A 13 -39.37 -33.48 -8.08
C ALA A 13 -38.84 -32.26 -8.83
N ALA A 14 -39.55 -31.16 -8.81
CA ALA A 14 -39.03 -29.86 -9.26
C ALA A 14 -38.02 -29.32 -8.24
N PHE A 15 -36.75 -29.43 -8.58
CA PHE A 15 -35.69 -28.68 -7.86
C PHE A 15 -35.86 -27.19 -8.16
N ILE A 16 -36.43 -26.43 -7.23
CA ILE A 16 -36.42 -24.97 -7.27
C ILE A 16 -35.01 -24.56 -6.88
N LEU A 17 -34.15 -24.31 -7.87
CA LEU A 17 -32.91 -23.56 -7.68
C LEU A 17 -33.30 -22.13 -7.29
N THR A 18 -33.36 -21.85 -6.00
CA THR A 18 -33.37 -20.47 -5.49
C THR A 18 -32.00 -19.88 -5.80
N ALA A 19 -31.87 -19.21 -6.94
CA ALA A 19 -30.73 -18.34 -7.18
C ALA A 19 -30.71 -17.28 -6.07
N SER A 20 -29.82 -17.43 -5.10
CA SER A 20 -29.56 -16.38 -4.13
C SER A 20 -29.11 -15.15 -4.91
N ARG A 21 -29.90 -14.09 -4.89
CA ARG A 21 -29.45 -12.79 -5.44
C ARG A 21 -28.12 -12.46 -4.74
N PRO A 22 -27.06 -12.07 -5.49
CA PRO A 22 -25.85 -11.62 -4.86
C PRO A 22 -26.19 -10.51 -3.89
N VAL A 23 -25.76 -10.64 -2.64
CA VAL A 23 -25.94 -9.59 -1.63
C VAL A 23 -25.12 -8.41 -2.11
N LYS A 24 -25.79 -7.31 -2.48
CA LYS A 24 -25.12 -6.09 -2.92
C LYS A 24 -24.23 -5.61 -1.77
N VAL A 25 -22.92 -5.54 -1.99
CA VAL A 25 -21.98 -5.02 -1.00
C VAL A 25 -22.23 -3.51 -0.92
N VAL A 26 -22.59 -3.03 0.26
CA VAL A 26 -22.72 -1.59 0.51
C VAL A 26 -21.48 -1.15 1.25
N PHE A 27 -20.56 -0.47 0.56
CA PHE A 27 -19.30 0.05 1.11
C PHE A 27 -19.54 1.26 2.04
N ASN A 28 -20.33 1.09 3.09
CA ASN A 28 -20.69 2.17 4.03
C ASN A 28 -20.64 1.74 5.51
N GLU A 29 -19.94 0.68 5.83
CA GLU A 29 -19.74 0.23 7.21
C GLU A 29 -18.96 1.30 8.01
N LEU A 30 -19.07 1.27 9.33
CA LEU A 30 -18.52 2.30 10.23
C LEU A 30 -17.05 2.65 9.94
N TYR A 31 -16.22 1.64 9.74
CA TYR A 31 -14.78 1.80 9.49
C TYR A 31 -14.41 1.52 8.03
N ARG A 32 -15.37 1.46 7.10
CA ARG A 32 -15.09 1.33 5.67
C ARG A 32 -14.39 2.59 5.18
N PRO A 33 -13.13 2.53 4.75
CA PRO A 33 -12.49 3.69 4.15
C PRO A 33 -13.28 4.15 2.92
N GLN A 34 -13.39 5.43 2.75
CA GLN A 34 -14.21 6.01 1.69
C GLN A 34 -13.40 6.39 0.45
N TYR A 35 -12.08 6.53 0.60
CA TYR A 35 -11.21 6.82 -0.54
C TYR A 35 -9.86 6.08 -0.49
N HIS A 36 -9.65 5.22 0.51
CA HIS A 36 -8.59 4.21 0.50
C HIS A 36 -9.16 2.87 0.07
N PHE A 37 -8.35 2.06 -0.61
CA PHE A 37 -8.77 0.72 -1.01
C PHE A 37 -8.88 -0.21 0.19
N SER A 38 -9.94 -0.99 0.22
CA SER A 38 -10.17 -2.09 1.17
C SER A 38 -10.86 -3.26 0.45
N PRO A 39 -10.72 -4.49 0.94
CA PRO A 39 -11.38 -5.63 0.30
C PRO A 39 -12.90 -5.55 0.49
N GLU A 40 -13.66 -6.15 -0.39
CA GLU A 40 -15.11 -6.26 -0.20
C GLU A 40 -15.45 -6.89 1.13
N ARG A 41 -14.78 -8.00 1.44
CA ARG A 41 -14.97 -8.81 2.64
C ARG A 41 -13.66 -9.47 3.04
N ASN A 42 -13.61 -9.91 4.30
CA ASN A 42 -12.56 -10.74 4.85
C ASN A 42 -11.19 -10.05 4.97
N TYR A 43 -10.17 -10.80 5.30
CA TYR A 43 -8.84 -10.27 5.56
C TYR A 43 -8.13 -9.82 4.29
N MET A 44 -7.53 -8.64 4.36
CA MET A 44 -6.52 -8.15 3.43
C MET A 44 -5.25 -7.76 4.18
N GLY A 45 -4.13 -8.26 3.71
CA GLY A 45 -2.80 -7.91 4.20
C GLY A 45 -2.04 -7.02 3.23
N ASN A 46 -0.78 -7.36 3.02
CA ASN A 46 0.16 -6.57 2.24
C ASN A 46 -0.14 -6.56 0.73
N PRO A 47 0.20 -5.47 0.02
CA PRO A 47 0.19 -5.45 -1.44
C PRO A 47 1.18 -6.47 -1.99
N SER A 48 0.87 -7.01 -3.15
CA SER A 48 1.66 -8.02 -3.85
C SER A 48 1.54 -7.80 -5.34
N GLY A 49 2.65 -7.47 -6.02
CA GLY A 49 2.62 -7.35 -7.46
C GLY A 49 1.80 -6.17 -7.98
N LEU A 50 2.37 -4.99 -7.94
CA LEU A 50 1.79 -3.79 -8.55
C LEU A 50 2.32 -3.65 -9.97
N VAL A 51 1.44 -3.61 -10.97
CA VAL A 51 1.82 -3.58 -12.38
C VAL A 51 0.84 -2.77 -13.23
N PHE A 52 1.38 -1.98 -14.16
CA PHE A 52 0.58 -1.26 -15.15
C PHE A 52 0.57 -2.03 -16.48
N ILE A 53 -0.59 -2.20 -17.08
CA ILE A 53 -0.76 -2.83 -18.39
C ILE A 53 -1.94 -2.22 -19.15
N ASP A 54 -1.72 -1.77 -20.38
CA ASP A 54 -2.76 -1.29 -21.30
C ASP A 54 -3.76 -0.28 -20.69
N GLY A 55 -3.26 0.70 -19.92
CA GLY A 55 -4.06 1.74 -19.29
C GLY A 55 -4.64 1.38 -17.92
N GLU A 56 -4.35 0.22 -17.39
CA GLU A 56 -4.87 -0.28 -16.12
C GLU A 56 -3.74 -0.48 -15.09
N TYR A 57 -3.94 0.03 -13.88
CA TYR A 57 -3.10 -0.22 -12.70
C TYR A 57 -3.65 -1.43 -11.98
N HIS A 58 -2.97 -2.56 -12.06
CA HIS A 58 -3.32 -3.77 -11.34
C HIS A 58 -2.62 -3.83 -10.00
N MET A 59 -3.33 -4.34 -9.00
CA MET A 59 -2.84 -4.57 -7.65
C MET A 59 -3.25 -5.96 -7.19
N PHE A 60 -2.27 -6.75 -6.78
CA PHE A 60 -2.51 -7.97 -6.03
C PHE A 60 -2.28 -7.71 -4.56
N TYR A 61 -2.91 -8.50 -3.71
CA TYR A 61 -2.78 -8.34 -2.26
C TYR A 61 -2.98 -9.68 -1.55
N GLN A 62 -2.33 -9.82 -0.41
CA GLN A 62 -2.58 -10.97 0.47
C GLN A 62 -4.04 -10.95 0.92
N HIS A 63 -4.72 -12.09 0.77
CA HIS A 63 -6.14 -12.21 1.04
C HIS A 63 -6.49 -13.57 1.65
N ASN A 64 -7.28 -13.56 2.72
CA ASN A 64 -7.93 -14.76 3.23
C ASN A 64 -9.42 -14.71 2.89
N PRO A 65 -9.90 -15.38 1.84
CA PRO A 65 -11.33 -15.32 1.43
C PRO A 65 -12.27 -16.06 2.39
N LYS A 66 -11.75 -16.73 3.41
CA LYS A 66 -12.54 -17.54 4.35
C LYS A 66 -12.80 -16.86 5.71
N GLY A 67 -12.16 -15.72 5.98
CA GLY A 67 -12.34 -15.03 7.27
C GLY A 67 -11.55 -13.74 7.39
N ASN A 68 -11.82 -13.01 8.49
CA ASN A 68 -11.24 -11.70 8.78
C ASN A 68 -9.84 -11.77 9.42
N GLU A 69 -9.29 -12.96 9.62
CA GLU A 69 -7.98 -13.16 10.21
C GLU A 69 -6.95 -13.52 9.15
N GLU A 70 -5.68 -13.23 9.42
CA GLU A 70 -4.58 -13.74 8.63
C GLU A 70 -4.59 -15.28 8.66
N GLY A 71 -4.22 -15.90 7.56
CA GLY A 71 -4.17 -17.36 7.40
C GLY A 71 -4.76 -17.75 6.06
N PHE A 72 -4.57 -18.99 5.65
CA PHE A 72 -5.02 -19.58 4.39
C PHE A 72 -4.91 -18.61 3.19
N SER A 73 -3.72 -18.04 3.02
CA SER A 73 -3.48 -16.90 2.16
C SER A 73 -3.61 -17.23 0.67
N HIS A 74 -4.35 -16.37 -0.01
CA HIS A 74 -4.49 -16.28 -1.47
C HIS A 74 -3.93 -14.94 -1.93
N LEU A 75 -3.82 -14.73 -3.24
CA LEU A 75 -3.66 -13.40 -3.79
C LEU A 75 -5.00 -12.91 -4.34
N GLY A 76 -5.55 -11.90 -3.66
CA GLY A 76 -6.66 -11.10 -4.18
C GLY A 76 -6.17 -10.21 -5.32
N HIS A 77 -7.11 -9.64 -6.09
CA HIS A 77 -6.79 -8.83 -7.26
C HIS A 77 -7.80 -7.68 -7.39
N ALA A 78 -7.28 -6.51 -7.75
CA ALA A 78 -8.08 -5.35 -8.12
C ALA A 78 -7.35 -4.57 -9.22
N TYR A 79 -8.09 -3.77 -9.99
CA TYR A 79 -7.50 -2.83 -10.95
C TYR A 79 -8.17 -1.46 -10.88
N SER A 80 -7.45 -0.45 -11.40
CA SER A 80 -7.93 0.93 -11.54
C SER A 80 -7.38 1.54 -12.82
N THR A 81 -8.13 2.43 -13.44
CA THR A 81 -7.65 3.22 -14.59
C THR A 81 -7.09 4.58 -14.17
N ASP A 82 -7.27 4.98 -12.91
CA ASP A 82 -6.93 6.31 -12.42
C ASP A 82 -6.27 6.33 -11.02
N LEU A 83 -5.92 5.16 -10.45
CA LEU A 83 -5.36 5.00 -9.11
C LEU A 83 -6.32 5.35 -7.94
N ILE A 84 -7.54 5.76 -8.25
CA ILE A 84 -8.54 6.24 -7.30
C ILE A 84 -9.71 5.26 -7.19
N HIS A 85 -10.36 4.99 -8.33
CA HIS A 85 -11.51 4.10 -8.41
C HIS A 85 -11.04 2.69 -8.73
N TRP A 86 -11.28 1.79 -7.80
CA TRP A 86 -10.80 0.41 -7.87
C TRP A 86 -11.95 -0.56 -8.11
N GLU A 87 -11.75 -1.48 -9.04
CA GLU A 87 -12.65 -2.60 -9.29
C GLU A 87 -12.04 -3.90 -8.73
N HIS A 88 -12.83 -4.59 -7.91
CA HIS A 88 -12.44 -5.89 -7.38
C HIS A 88 -12.55 -6.96 -8.47
N MET A 89 -11.55 -7.80 -8.55
CA MET A 89 -11.49 -8.95 -9.47
C MET A 89 -11.56 -10.27 -8.69
N PRO A 90 -11.83 -11.39 -9.36
CA PRO A 90 -11.73 -12.70 -8.74
C PRO A 90 -10.33 -12.93 -8.12
N VAL A 91 -10.27 -13.78 -7.10
CA VAL A 91 -9.00 -14.22 -6.52
C VAL A 91 -8.06 -14.71 -7.63
N ALA A 92 -6.87 -14.12 -7.73
CA ALA A 92 -5.92 -14.42 -8.80
C ALA A 92 -5.19 -15.75 -8.56
N ILE A 93 -4.61 -15.92 -7.36
CA ILE A 93 -3.80 -17.10 -7.05
C ILE A 93 -4.36 -17.81 -5.83
N PHE A 94 -4.72 -19.05 -6.03
CA PHE A 94 -5.14 -19.98 -4.98
C PHE A 94 -3.91 -20.73 -4.41
N PRO A 95 -3.96 -21.17 -3.15
CA PRO A 95 -2.97 -22.09 -2.60
C PRO A 95 -2.65 -23.26 -3.53
N ASP A 96 -1.41 -23.74 -3.48
CA ASP A 96 -1.01 -24.90 -4.28
C ASP A 96 -1.43 -26.23 -3.63
N ASN A 97 -1.69 -26.21 -2.33
CA ASN A 97 -2.25 -27.34 -1.59
C ASN A 97 -3.65 -26.99 -1.10
N LEU A 98 -4.62 -27.83 -1.39
CA LEU A 98 -6.01 -27.71 -0.92
C LEU A 98 -6.24 -28.38 0.43
N SER A 99 -5.20 -28.90 1.10
CA SER A 99 -5.31 -29.41 2.46
C SER A 99 -5.72 -28.29 3.42
N GLU A 100 -6.34 -28.63 4.54
CA GLU A 100 -6.75 -27.65 5.56
C GLU A 100 -5.57 -27.09 6.38
N ASP A 101 -4.33 -27.47 6.06
CA ASP A 101 -3.13 -26.91 6.63
C ASP A 101 -2.95 -25.46 6.12
N LYS A 102 -3.28 -24.51 6.99
CA LYS A 102 -3.32 -23.08 6.69
C LYS A 102 -1.96 -22.48 6.38
N ASP A 103 -0.88 -23.16 6.74
CA ASP A 103 0.48 -22.61 6.68
C ASP A 103 1.31 -23.26 5.55
N PHE A 104 0.75 -24.24 4.84
CA PHE A 104 1.48 -25.00 3.84
C PHE A 104 0.99 -24.72 2.41
N CYS A 105 1.93 -24.34 1.54
CA CYS A 105 1.72 -24.01 0.13
C CYS A 105 0.67 -22.90 -0.12
N THR A 106 0.47 -21.98 0.84
CA THR A 106 -0.39 -20.80 0.67
C THR A 106 0.28 -19.77 -0.26
N ALA A 107 -0.51 -18.92 -0.90
CA ALA A 107 0.03 -17.87 -1.76
C ALA A 107 0.31 -16.59 -0.95
N LEU A 108 1.57 -16.29 -0.71
CA LEU A 108 2.05 -15.10 -0.02
C LEU A 108 2.56 -14.04 -1.02
N PRO A 109 2.68 -12.77 -0.61
CA PRO A 109 3.08 -11.68 -1.50
C PRO A 109 4.38 -11.90 -2.27
N GLY A 110 4.45 -11.28 -3.42
CA GLY A 110 5.60 -11.22 -4.32
C GLY A 110 5.51 -10.01 -5.24
N SER A 111 5.71 -10.16 -6.54
CA SER A 111 5.71 -9.07 -7.51
C SER A 111 5.06 -9.45 -8.83
N ALA A 112 4.68 -8.44 -9.63
CA ALA A 112 4.15 -8.65 -10.97
C ALA A 112 4.86 -7.77 -12.00
N PHE A 113 4.87 -8.21 -13.25
CA PHE A 113 5.38 -7.46 -14.40
C PHE A 113 4.73 -7.96 -15.71
N VAL A 114 4.98 -7.24 -16.80
CA VAL A 114 4.54 -7.62 -18.15
C VAL A 114 5.71 -8.25 -18.90
N ASP A 115 5.53 -9.46 -19.42
CA ASP A 115 6.52 -10.12 -20.29
C ASP A 115 6.42 -9.55 -21.72
N HIS A 116 7.01 -8.36 -21.93
CA HIS A 116 6.96 -7.65 -23.21
C HIS A 116 7.60 -8.41 -24.36
N ASN A 117 8.65 -9.18 -24.06
CA ASN A 117 9.45 -9.88 -25.05
C ASN A 117 9.04 -11.34 -25.24
N ASN A 118 7.97 -11.76 -24.53
CA ASN A 118 7.53 -13.16 -24.51
C ASN A 118 8.67 -14.13 -24.18
N VAL A 119 9.47 -13.78 -23.17
CA VAL A 119 10.64 -14.56 -22.72
C VAL A 119 10.21 -15.97 -22.25
N LEU A 120 9.03 -16.05 -21.61
CA LEU A 120 8.46 -17.32 -21.15
C LEU A 120 7.81 -18.14 -22.30
N GLY A 121 7.60 -17.56 -23.47
CA GLY A 121 6.97 -18.23 -24.61
C GLY A 121 5.48 -18.49 -24.47
N PHE A 122 4.81 -17.91 -23.48
CA PHE A 122 3.40 -18.17 -23.18
C PHE A 122 2.42 -17.23 -23.86
N GLN A 123 2.87 -16.15 -24.49
CA GLN A 123 1.98 -15.18 -25.13
C GLN A 123 1.08 -15.84 -26.17
N LYS A 124 -0.23 -15.57 -26.07
CA LYS A 124 -1.22 -16.00 -27.07
C LYS A 124 -1.87 -14.78 -27.70
N GLY A 125 -1.70 -14.63 -29.01
CA GLY A 125 -2.22 -13.47 -29.72
C GLY A 125 -1.46 -12.16 -29.42
N PRO A 126 -2.10 -10.98 -29.59
CA PRO A 126 -1.45 -9.69 -29.42
C PRO A 126 -1.26 -9.28 -27.95
N GLN A 127 -2.07 -9.82 -27.04
CA GLN A 127 -2.01 -9.48 -25.62
C GLN A 127 -0.72 -9.97 -24.97
N LYS A 128 0.00 -9.08 -24.30
CA LYS A 128 1.19 -9.43 -23.52
C LYS A 128 0.82 -10.24 -22.28
N SER A 129 1.68 -11.18 -21.91
CA SER A 129 1.47 -11.97 -20.70
C SER A 129 1.76 -11.13 -19.45
N LEU A 130 0.80 -11.11 -18.54
CA LEU A 130 0.99 -10.62 -17.18
C LEU A 130 1.54 -11.75 -16.32
N VAL A 131 2.63 -11.53 -15.61
CA VAL A 131 3.32 -12.55 -14.80
C VAL A 131 3.36 -12.10 -13.35
N VAL A 132 3.02 -13.01 -12.44
CA VAL A 132 3.13 -12.84 -10.98
C VAL A 132 4.10 -13.85 -10.43
N PHE A 133 5.11 -13.37 -9.69
CA PHE A 133 5.93 -14.19 -8.81
C PHE A 133 5.37 -14.10 -7.40
N TYR A 134 5.33 -15.22 -6.69
CA TYR A 134 4.81 -15.28 -5.33
C TYR A 134 5.56 -16.33 -4.50
N THR A 135 5.54 -16.16 -3.19
CA THR A 135 6.00 -17.18 -2.26
C THR A 135 4.89 -18.17 -2.00
N SER A 136 5.17 -19.47 -2.15
CA SER A 136 4.31 -20.54 -1.68
C SER A 136 4.90 -21.11 -0.42
N SER A 137 4.27 -20.83 0.75
CA SER A 137 4.84 -21.14 2.07
C SER A 137 5.18 -22.62 2.21
N GLY A 138 6.42 -22.95 2.57
CA GLY A 138 6.90 -24.33 2.61
C GLY A 138 7.04 -25.03 1.24
N CYS A 139 6.79 -24.31 0.11
CA CYS A 139 6.78 -24.89 -1.25
C CYS A 139 7.64 -24.10 -2.25
N GLY A 140 8.37 -23.08 -1.80
CA GLY A 140 9.34 -22.32 -2.61
C GLY A 140 8.75 -21.11 -3.33
N GLN A 141 9.56 -20.49 -4.22
CA GLN A 141 9.12 -19.36 -5.02
C GLN A 141 8.51 -19.85 -6.31
N ARG A 142 7.37 -19.30 -6.67
CA ARG A 142 6.54 -19.75 -7.78
C ARG A 142 6.12 -18.62 -8.68
N MET A 143 5.68 -18.92 -9.90
CA MET A 143 5.07 -17.96 -10.79
C MET A 143 3.78 -18.48 -11.40
N ALA A 144 2.93 -17.52 -11.76
CA ALA A 144 1.74 -17.73 -12.57
C ALA A 144 1.64 -16.64 -13.63
N TYR A 145 0.88 -16.90 -14.69
CA TYR A 145 0.73 -15.98 -15.81
C TYR A 145 -0.71 -15.90 -16.29
N SER A 146 -1.05 -14.76 -16.86
CA SER A 146 -2.35 -14.47 -17.46
C SER A 146 -2.18 -13.93 -18.88
N HIS A 147 -3.15 -14.24 -19.77
CA HIS A 147 -3.22 -13.74 -21.15
C HIS A 147 -4.37 -12.77 -21.38
N ASP A 148 -5.16 -12.52 -20.34
CA ASP A 148 -6.42 -11.79 -20.40
C ASP A 148 -6.48 -10.69 -19.31
N LYS A 149 -5.34 -10.02 -19.07
CA LYS A 149 -5.19 -8.96 -18.06
C LYS A 149 -5.60 -9.40 -16.64
N GLY A 150 -5.29 -10.64 -16.28
CA GLY A 150 -5.54 -11.15 -14.94
C GLY A 150 -6.97 -11.63 -14.66
N GLN A 151 -7.80 -11.80 -15.69
CA GLN A 151 -9.12 -12.42 -15.56
C GLN A 151 -8.98 -13.91 -15.20
N THR A 152 -8.05 -14.61 -15.87
CA THR A 152 -7.72 -16.00 -15.58
C THR A 152 -6.22 -16.20 -15.42
N TRP A 153 -5.84 -17.18 -14.61
CA TRP A 153 -4.45 -17.44 -14.24
C TRP A 153 -4.07 -18.90 -14.47
N ASN A 154 -2.87 -19.09 -14.99
CA ASN A 154 -2.23 -20.39 -15.16
C ASN A 154 -0.97 -20.42 -14.30
N LYS A 155 -0.86 -21.41 -13.39
CA LYS A 155 0.39 -21.65 -12.66
C LYS A 155 1.43 -22.24 -13.62
N TYR A 156 2.68 -21.78 -13.49
CA TYR A 156 3.77 -22.31 -14.33
C TYR A 156 3.97 -23.80 -14.06
N PRO A 157 3.98 -24.67 -15.11
CA PRO A 157 4.08 -26.12 -14.90
C PRO A 157 5.40 -26.58 -14.26
N GLY A 158 6.49 -25.81 -14.43
CA GLY A 158 7.81 -26.09 -13.86
C GLY A 158 8.04 -25.52 -12.45
N ASN A 159 6.99 -25.04 -11.76
CA ASN A 159 7.12 -24.56 -10.39
C ASN A 159 7.61 -25.65 -9.40
N PRO A 160 8.38 -25.29 -8.36
CA PRO A 160 8.88 -23.96 -8.04
C PRO A 160 10.08 -23.55 -8.88
N VAL A 161 10.24 -22.25 -9.17
CA VAL A 161 11.42 -21.68 -9.85
C VAL A 161 12.61 -21.48 -8.90
N ILE A 162 12.36 -21.31 -7.60
CA ILE A 162 13.35 -21.47 -6.53
C ILE A 162 12.76 -22.46 -5.52
N PRO A 163 13.39 -23.63 -5.33
CA PRO A 163 12.92 -24.65 -4.40
C PRO A 163 12.86 -24.14 -2.96
N TYR A 164 11.97 -24.73 -2.18
CA TYR A 164 11.93 -24.51 -0.74
C TYR A 164 13.16 -25.10 -0.06
N ASP A 165 13.72 -24.32 0.86
CA ASP A 165 14.81 -24.75 1.74
C ASP A 165 14.38 -24.52 3.20
N SER A 166 14.25 -25.58 3.98
CA SER A 166 13.85 -25.52 5.39
C SER A 166 14.88 -24.84 6.29
N THR A 167 16.11 -24.68 5.81
CA THR A 167 17.20 -23.97 6.52
C THR A 167 17.25 -22.48 6.21
N ASP A 168 16.29 -21.99 5.41
CA ASP A 168 16.29 -20.61 4.97
C ASP A 168 14.86 -20.11 4.73
N HIS A 169 14.43 -19.13 5.49
CA HIS A 169 13.13 -18.48 5.30
C HIS A 169 13.14 -17.52 4.12
N ALA A 170 12.95 -18.07 2.91
CA ALA A 170 12.88 -17.28 1.70
C ALA A 170 11.45 -16.79 1.41
N ALA A 171 11.27 -15.48 1.16
CA ALA A 171 9.96 -14.90 0.91
C ALA A 171 10.01 -13.59 0.10
N ASN A 172 8.84 -13.16 -0.41
CA ASN A 172 8.60 -11.87 -1.04
C ASN A 172 9.52 -11.59 -2.23
N PRO A 173 9.45 -12.36 -3.33
CA PRO A 173 10.28 -12.14 -4.51
C PRO A 173 9.88 -10.82 -5.21
N LYS A 174 10.82 -9.90 -5.37
CA LYS A 174 10.70 -8.71 -6.22
C LYS A 174 11.49 -8.95 -7.50
N VAL A 175 10.80 -9.02 -8.62
CA VAL A 175 11.40 -9.23 -9.95
C VAL A 175 11.33 -7.94 -10.75
N LEU A 176 12.43 -7.55 -11.37
CA LEU A 176 12.55 -6.38 -12.24
C LEU A 176 13.51 -6.65 -13.39
N TRP A 177 13.36 -5.90 -14.49
CA TRP A 177 14.31 -5.87 -15.59
C TRP A 177 15.41 -4.85 -15.31
N HIS A 178 16.67 -5.27 -15.41
CA HIS A 178 17.82 -4.38 -15.28
C HIS A 178 18.40 -4.10 -16.66
N GLU A 179 18.03 -2.95 -17.22
CA GLU A 179 18.36 -2.55 -18.60
C GLU A 179 19.87 -2.57 -18.89
N PRO A 180 20.76 -2.02 -18.02
CA PRO A 180 22.20 -1.97 -18.32
C PRO A 180 22.85 -3.35 -18.51
N THR A 181 22.35 -4.40 -17.84
CA THR A 181 22.90 -5.76 -17.97
C THR A 181 22.05 -6.66 -18.86
N SER A 182 20.88 -6.17 -19.33
CA SER A 182 19.89 -6.95 -20.07
C SER A 182 19.57 -8.29 -19.38
N LYS A 183 19.33 -8.24 -18.07
CA LYS A 183 18.99 -9.39 -17.23
C LYS A 183 17.74 -9.11 -16.39
N TRP A 184 16.98 -10.14 -16.15
CA TRP A 184 16.03 -10.14 -15.05
C TRP A 184 16.78 -10.25 -13.73
N VAL A 185 16.35 -9.47 -12.74
CA VAL A 185 16.88 -9.48 -11.39
C VAL A 185 15.76 -9.84 -10.43
N MET A 186 16.01 -10.74 -9.49
CA MET A 186 15.13 -11.03 -8.37
C MET A 186 15.80 -10.66 -7.07
N LEU A 187 15.14 -9.83 -6.27
CA LEU A 187 15.44 -9.65 -4.85
C LEU A 187 14.54 -10.61 -4.08
N LEU A 188 15.12 -11.36 -3.17
CA LEU A 188 14.40 -12.30 -2.33
C LEU A 188 14.80 -12.09 -0.88
N TYR A 189 13.83 -11.87 0.01
CA TYR A 189 14.11 -11.93 1.45
C TYR A 189 14.59 -13.32 1.81
N ARG A 190 15.69 -13.39 2.56
CA ARG A 190 16.27 -14.65 3.03
C ARG A 190 16.81 -14.51 4.45
N MET A 191 16.79 -15.64 5.17
CA MET A 191 17.40 -15.77 6.48
C MET A 191 18.31 -17.03 6.49
N PRO A 192 19.50 -16.95 5.85
CA PRO A 192 20.37 -18.09 5.64
C PRO A 192 20.74 -18.81 6.94
N GLY A 193 20.51 -20.12 6.98
CA GLY A 193 20.73 -20.94 8.15
C GLY A 193 19.81 -20.64 9.32
N ASN A 194 18.65 -20.04 9.08
CA ASN A 194 17.71 -19.53 10.08
C ASN A 194 18.36 -18.60 11.13
N ASP A 195 19.42 -17.89 10.72
CA ASP A 195 20.16 -16.96 11.57
C ASP A 195 19.65 -15.52 11.33
N GLU A 196 18.90 -14.97 12.30
CA GLU A 196 18.35 -13.61 12.23
C GLU A 196 19.41 -12.53 11.97
N ARG A 197 20.65 -12.75 12.37
CA ARG A 197 21.76 -11.80 12.10
C ARG A 197 22.13 -11.73 10.60
N LYS A 198 21.72 -12.75 9.85
CA LYS A 198 21.96 -12.87 8.41
C LYS A 198 20.72 -12.55 7.58
N GLN A 199 19.58 -12.24 8.24
CA GLN A 199 18.39 -11.87 7.49
C GLN A 199 18.65 -10.67 6.58
N GLY A 200 18.09 -10.68 5.38
CA GLY A 200 18.32 -9.63 4.41
C GLY A 200 17.83 -9.99 3.01
N PHE A 201 18.39 -9.34 2.02
CA PHE A 201 18.00 -9.53 0.64
C PHE A 201 19.09 -10.20 -0.17
N SER A 202 18.74 -11.31 -0.82
CA SER A 202 19.59 -11.99 -1.80
C SER A 202 19.20 -11.56 -3.21
N PHE A 203 20.21 -11.35 -4.04
CA PHE A 203 20.05 -10.95 -5.43
C PHE A 203 20.34 -12.14 -6.34
N TYR A 204 19.47 -12.33 -7.30
CA TYR A 204 19.59 -13.35 -8.33
C TYR A 204 19.45 -12.71 -9.71
N THR A 205 20.04 -13.34 -10.74
CA THR A 205 19.83 -12.94 -12.14
C THR A 205 19.32 -14.09 -12.97
N SER A 206 18.57 -13.78 -14.03
CA SER A 206 18.05 -14.75 -14.98
C SER A 206 17.97 -14.16 -16.40
N ASP A 207 18.17 -15.02 -17.41
CA ASP A 207 17.91 -14.69 -18.82
C ASP A 207 16.46 -15.04 -19.22
N ASN A 208 15.84 -16.00 -18.53
CA ASN A 208 14.62 -16.64 -18.99
C ASN A 208 13.48 -16.70 -17.93
N LEU A 209 13.67 -16.03 -16.77
CA LEU A 209 12.69 -16.00 -15.66
C LEU A 209 12.48 -17.35 -14.95
N VAL A 210 13.15 -18.40 -15.39
CA VAL A 210 13.02 -19.75 -14.86
C VAL A 210 14.28 -20.18 -14.11
N ASP A 211 15.42 -20.00 -14.74
CA ASP A 211 16.73 -20.36 -14.18
C ASP A 211 17.34 -19.15 -13.51
N TRP A 212 17.48 -19.20 -12.18
CA TRP A 212 17.95 -18.10 -11.36
C TRP A 212 19.32 -18.39 -10.77
N GLU A 213 20.29 -17.53 -11.10
CA GLU A 213 21.66 -17.59 -10.59
C GLU A 213 21.83 -16.63 -9.40
N TYR A 214 22.27 -17.17 -8.25
CA TYR A 214 22.61 -16.36 -7.07
C TYR A 214 23.80 -15.45 -7.35
N GLN A 215 23.71 -14.18 -6.94
CA GLN A 215 24.76 -13.18 -7.16
C GLN A 215 25.35 -12.63 -5.85
N SER A 216 24.50 -12.18 -4.94
CA SER A 216 24.94 -11.53 -3.69
C SER A 216 23.89 -11.55 -2.61
N HIS A 217 24.28 -11.21 -1.38
CA HIS A 217 23.39 -11.03 -0.24
C HIS A 217 23.74 -9.76 0.52
N LEU A 218 22.72 -8.99 0.90
CA LEU A 218 22.84 -7.80 1.74
C LEU A 218 22.05 -8.02 3.03
N ALA A 219 22.77 -8.28 4.14
CA ALA A 219 22.15 -8.52 5.43
C ALA A 219 21.62 -7.24 6.08
N GLY A 220 20.75 -7.43 7.07
CA GLY A 220 20.23 -6.36 7.91
C GLY A 220 18.89 -5.78 7.44
N PHE A 221 18.14 -6.43 6.56
CA PHE A 221 16.84 -6.00 6.05
C PHE A 221 15.75 -7.04 6.36
N PHE A 222 14.50 -6.58 6.48
CA PHE A 222 13.37 -7.42 6.86
C PHE A 222 12.26 -7.38 5.82
N LYS A 223 11.95 -8.50 5.21
CA LYS A 223 10.83 -8.79 4.29
C LYS A 223 10.54 -7.71 3.22
N SER A 224 9.72 -8.07 2.27
CA SER A 224 9.11 -7.19 1.25
C SER A 224 10.07 -6.20 0.59
N PRO A 225 11.16 -6.69 -0.07
CA PRO A 225 12.09 -5.83 -0.77
C PRO A 225 11.41 -5.10 -1.93
N ASP A 226 11.79 -3.85 -2.15
CA ASP A 226 11.57 -3.16 -3.41
C ASP A 226 12.84 -2.40 -3.82
N LEU A 227 13.08 -2.30 -5.11
CA LEU A 227 14.27 -1.66 -5.67
C LEU A 227 13.90 -0.85 -6.90
N THR A 228 14.22 0.44 -6.87
CA THR A 228 13.93 1.35 -7.98
C THR A 228 15.03 2.39 -8.15
N GLU A 229 15.27 2.82 -9.37
CA GLU A 229 16.19 3.93 -9.67
C GLU A 229 15.40 5.23 -9.77
N LEU A 230 15.81 6.27 -9.04
CA LEU A 230 15.19 7.58 -9.04
C LEU A 230 16.21 8.68 -9.33
N ARG A 231 15.73 9.72 -10.02
CA ARG A 231 16.51 10.93 -10.32
C ARG A 231 16.50 11.89 -9.14
N VAL A 232 17.67 12.39 -8.74
CA VAL A 232 17.79 13.44 -7.73
C VAL A 232 17.40 14.79 -8.33
N ASN A 233 16.43 15.48 -7.75
CA ASN A 233 15.88 16.75 -8.26
C ASN A 233 15.46 16.69 -9.73
N ASN A 234 14.99 15.53 -10.21
CA ASN A 234 14.61 15.26 -11.61
C ASN A 234 15.75 15.42 -12.62
N ARG A 235 17.01 15.38 -12.20
CA ARG A 235 18.17 15.48 -13.08
C ARG A 235 18.49 14.10 -13.69
N PRO A 236 18.56 14.00 -15.03
CA PRO A 236 18.79 12.71 -15.69
C PRO A 236 20.21 12.15 -15.47
N ASP A 237 21.17 13.01 -15.13
CA ASP A 237 22.58 12.70 -14.90
C ASP A 237 22.91 12.40 -13.43
N ASP A 238 21.94 12.49 -12.53
CA ASP A 238 22.12 12.24 -11.09
C ASP A 238 21.01 11.32 -10.59
N THR A 239 21.27 10.02 -10.59
CA THR A 239 20.36 8.98 -10.16
C THR A 239 20.89 8.24 -8.93
N ARG A 240 19.98 7.65 -8.15
CA ARG A 240 20.28 6.72 -7.06
C ARG A 240 19.29 5.57 -7.08
N TRP A 241 19.80 4.40 -6.79
CA TRP A 241 18.96 3.28 -6.47
C TRP A 241 18.44 3.40 -5.04
N VAL A 242 17.16 3.20 -4.88
CA VAL A 242 16.43 3.20 -3.61
C VAL A 242 16.05 1.76 -3.31
N LEU A 243 16.60 1.20 -2.25
CA LEU A 243 16.23 -0.11 -1.73
C LEU A 243 15.34 0.12 -0.52
N THR A 244 14.11 -0.39 -0.55
CA THR A 244 13.15 -0.30 0.55
C THR A 244 12.87 -1.66 1.18
N GLU A 245 12.37 -1.65 2.40
CA GLU A 245 11.95 -2.85 3.12
C GLU A 245 10.53 -2.73 3.69
N GLY A 246 10.05 -3.82 4.29
CA GLY A 246 8.66 -3.98 4.71
C GLY A 246 8.12 -2.99 5.75
N GLU A 247 8.98 -2.33 6.54
CA GLU A 247 8.56 -1.43 7.64
C GLU A 247 8.77 0.07 7.33
N GLY A 248 8.92 0.38 6.04
CA GLY A 248 9.07 1.76 5.58
C GLY A 248 10.48 2.32 5.70
N GLU A 249 11.49 1.50 5.97
CA GLU A 249 12.88 1.91 5.91
C GLU A 249 13.43 1.82 4.48
N TYR A 250 14.40 2.68 4.18
CA TYR A 250 15.09 2.69 2.89
C TYR A 250 16.55 3.07 3.03
N ILE A 251 17.32 2.71 2.00
CA ILE A 251 18.72 3.09 1.84
C ILE A 251 18.97 3.50 0.39
N LEU A 252 19.81 4.51 0.20
CA LEU A 252 20.25 4.95 -1.12
C LEU A 252 21.59 4.30 -1.46
N GLY A 253 21.80 4.01 -2.73
CA GLY A 253 23.03 3.41 -3.20
C GLY A 253 23.11 3.28 -4.72
N SER A 254 24.07 2.49 -5.15
CA SER A 254 24.24 2.07 -6.54
C SER A 254 23.96 0.57 -6.68
N PHE A 255 23.50 0.16 -7.86
CA PHE A 255 23.21 -1.23 -8.18
C PHE A 255 23.76 -1.57 -9.57
N ASP A 256 24.54 -2.62 -9.67
CA ASP A 256 25.21 -3.04 -10.91
C ASP A 256 24.52 -4.19 -11.65
N GLY A 257 23.31 -4.55 -11.21
CA GLY A 257 22.54 -5.71 -11.70
C GLY A 257 22.80 -7.00 -10.92
N LYS A 258 23.78 -7.03 -10.02
CA LYS A 258 24.20 -8.19 -9.22
C LYS A 258 24.33 -7.88 -7.73
N LYS A 259 24.79 -6.68 -7.42
CA LYS A 259 25.09 -6.25 -6.05
C LYS A 259 24.61 -4.82 -5.82
N PHE A 260 23.90 -4.62 -4.72
CA PHE A 260 23.59 -3.29 -4.20
C PHE A 260 24.74 -2.81 -3.30
N THR A 261 25.24 -1.60 -3.55
CA THR A 261 26.29 -0.96 -2.74
C THR A 261 25.68 0.25 -2.02
N PRO A 262 25.49 0.20 -0.69
CA PRO A 262 24.97 1.31 0.09
C PRO A 262 25.85 2.57 0.00
N GLU A 263 25.23 3.74 -0.19
CA GLU A 263 25.87 5.08 -0.21
C GLU A 263 25.29 6.01 0.87
N SER A 264 24.23 5.61 1.55
CA SER A 264 23.64 6.35 2.67
C SER A 264 23.53 5.48 3.92
N ILE A 265 23.24 6.12 5.04
CA ILE A 265 22.68 5.42 6.20
C ILE A 265 21.25 4.96 5.91
N ARG A 266 20.73 4.07 6.72
CA ARG A 266 19.31 3.69 6.70
C ARG A 266 18.46 4.87 7.16
N MET A 267 17.40 5.15 6.42
CA MET A 267 16.43 6.22 6.65
C MET A 267 15.03 5.65 6.65
N LYS A 268 14.05 6.42 7.13
CA LYS A 268 12.66 5.98 7.19
C LYS A 268 11.79 6.89 6.35
N SER A 269 10.97 6.31 5.46
CA SER A 269 10.03 7.02 4.59
C SER A 269 8.65 7.17 5.22
N ASP A 270 8.27 6.21 6.09
CA ASP A 270 7.04 6.25 6.86
C ASP A 270 7.28 5.78 8.30
N TRP A 271 6.71 6.48 9.26
CA TRP A 271 6.86 6.24 10.68
C TRP A 271 5.58 5.67 11.32
N GLY A 272 4.56 5.44 10.51
CA GLY A 272 3.28 4.93 10.97
C GLY A 272 3.36 3.50 11.47
N LYS A 273 2.70 3.22 12.58
CA LYS A 273 2.69 1.88 13.19
C LYS A 273 1.98 0.81 12.37
N ASN A 274 1.20 1.22 11.38
CA ASN A 274 0.41 0.31 10.55
C ASN A 274 0.96 0.17 9.12
N TYR A 275 1.93 1.02 8.74
CA TYR A 275 2.55 0.98 7.42
C TYR A 275 3.35 -0.31 7.22
N SER A 276 3.10 -1.01 6.14
CA SER A 276 3.80 -2.27 5.86
C SER A 276 3.93 -2.58 4.37
N ALA A 277 5.04 -3.22 4.02
CA ALA A 277 5.29 -3.89 2.74
C ALA A 277 5.01 -3.02 1.51
N SER A 278 5.59 -1.83 1.45
CA SER A 278 5.45 -0.95 0.28
C SER A 278 6.02 -1.57 -1.00
N GLN A 279 5.32 -1.34 -2.11
CA GLN A 279 5.77 -1.74 -3.45
C GLN A 279 5.52 -0.63 -4.46
N ASN A 280 6.37 -0.59 -5.50
CA ASN A 280 6.20 0.31 -6.62
C ASN A 280 5.52 -0.40 -7.78
N TRP A 281 4.63 0.33 -8.51
CA TRP A 281 4.09 -0.17 -9.77
C TRP A 281 5.21 -0.38 -10.78
N SER A 282 5.30 -1.58 -11.29
CA SER A 282 6.15 -1.91 -12.45
C SER A 282 5.46 -1.47 -13.74
N ASN A 283 6.27 -1.30 -14.80
CA ASN A 283 5.77 -1.11 -16.16
C ASN A 283 4.95 0.18 -16.41
N ILE A 284 5.04 1.19 -15.52
CA ILE A 284 4.49 2.52 -15.81
C ILE A 284 5.18 3.07 -17.06
N PRO A 285 4.44 3.58 -18.06
CA PRO A 285 5.04 4.08 -19.30
C PRO A 285 6.01 5.23 -19.03
N ALA A 286 7.12 5.28 -19.80
CA ALA A 286 8.09 6.39 -19.72
C ALA A 286 7.46 7.77 -20.00
N SER A 287 6.35 7.82 -20.71
CA SER A 287 5.57 9.05 -20.97
C SER A 287 4.87 9.59 -19.71
N ASP A 288 4.53 8.74 -18.74
CA ASP A 288 4.07 9.15 -17.40
C ASP A 288 5.29 9.58 -16.55
N GLY A 289 6.33 8.76 -16.54
CA GLY A 289 7.63 9.06 -15.91
C GLY A 289 7.61 9.04 -14.39
N ARG A 290 6.48 8.77 -13.75
CA ARG A 290 6.35 8.68 -12.29
C ARG A 290 6.76 7.30 -11.76
N THR A 291 7.28 7.28 -10.56
CA THR A 291 7.34 6.07 -9.73
C THR A 291 6.25 6.18 -8.68
N ILE A 292 5.29 5.28 -8.74
CA ILE A 292 4.13 5.29 -7.85
C ILE A 292 4.22 4.10 -6.90
N GLN A 293 4.01 4.36 -5.61
CA GLN A 293 4.12 3.38 -4.53
C GLN A 293 2.79 3.23 -3.79
N LEU A 294 2.53 2.03 -3.32
CA LEU A 294 1.45 1.69 -2.39
C LEU A 294 2.00 0.82 -1.26
N ALA A 295 1.44 0.94 -0.08
CA ALA A 295 1.74 0.07 1.06
C ALA A 295 0.46 -0.50 1.68
N GLY A 296 0.59 -1.56 2.45
CA GLY A 296 -0.48 -2.03 3.31
C GLY A 296 -0.59 -1.18 4.58
N MET A 297 -1.80 -1.06 5.10
CA MET A 297 -2.06 -0.57 6.46
C MET A 297 -2.65 -1.73 7.28
N THR A 298 -1.75 -2.52 7.86
CA THR A 298 -2.10 -3.75 8.57
C THR A 298 -2.32 -3.53 10.06
N GLY A 299 -2.98 -4.49 10.71
CA GLY A 299 -3.31 -4.41 12.14
C GLY A 299 -4.49 -3.48 12.43
N GLY A 300 -4.80 -3.32 13.73
CA GLY A 300 -5.92 -2.52 14.21
C GLY A 300 -7.15 -3.36 14.61
N GLU A 301 -8.14 -2.69 15.22
CA GLU A 301 -9.33 -3.33 15.77
C GLU A 301 -10.53 -3.12 14.82
N TRP A 302 -10.72 -4.01 13.87
CA TRP A 302 -11.81 -3.99 12.89
C TRP A 302 -13.09 -4.65 13.42
N THR A 303 -13.35 -4.50 14.71
CA THR A 303 -14.47 -5.15 15.39
C THR A 303 -15.81 -4.84 14.72
N GLY A 304 -16.56 -5.90 14.39
CA GLY A 304 -17.88 -5.79 13.75
C GLY A 304 -17.85 -5.49 12.25
N MET A 305 -16.67 -5.36 11.64
CA MET A 305 -16.57 -5.16 10.19
C MET A 305 -16.57 -6.50 9.44
N PRO A 306 -17.18 -6.56 8.24
CA PRO A 306 -17.16 -7.75 7.41
C PRO A 306 -15.81 -7.94 6.69
N PHE A 307 -14.85 -7.05 6.92
CA PHE A 307 -13.51 -7.03 6.33
C PHE A 307 -12.47 -6.59 7.35
N GLN A 308 -11.20 -6.81 7.03
CA GLN A 308 -10.05 -6.32 7.80
C GLN A 308 -8.94 -5.87 6.85
N GLY A 309 -8.32 -4.74 7.17
CA GLY A 309 -7.20 -4.17 6.43
C GLY A 309 -7.61 -3.17 5.35
N GLN A 310 -6.67 -2.32 5.00
CA GLN A 310 -6.77 -1.32 3.93
C GLN A 310 -5.38 -1.03 3.37
N MET A 311 -5.32 -0.38 2.20
CA MET A 311 -4.07 0.14 1.64
C MET A 311 -3.88 1.60 2.05
N THR A 312 -2.63 2.09 2.01
CA THR A 312 -2.34 3.54 2.01
C THR A 312 -2.91 4.19 0.74
N PHE A 313 -2.95 5.50 0.71
CA PHE A 313 -3.21 6.20 -0.55
C PHE A 313 -1.98 6.06 -1.48
N PRO A 314 -2.15 5.88 -2.81
CA PRO A 314 -1.04 5.82 -3.74
C PRO A 314 -0.19 7.09 -3.69
N CYS A 315 1.13 6.93 -3.63
CA CYS A 315 2.07 8.05 -3.53
C CYS A 315 3.07 8.06 -4.68
N GLU A 316 3.34 9.23 -5.23
CA GLU A 316 4.47 9.46 -6.10
C GLU A 316 5.76 9.59 -5.30
N LEU A 317 6.81 8.91 -5.76
CA LEU A 317 8.15 8.96 -5.18
C LEU A 317 9.07 9.88 -5.97
N SER A 318 9.90 10.62 -5.26
CA SER A 318 11.00 11.37 -5.86
C SER A 318 12.18 11.48 -4.89
N LEU A 319 13.38 11.78 -5.42
CA LEU A 319 14.53 12.13 -4.60
C LEU A 319 14.78 13.62 -4.63
N LYS A 320 14.92 14.23 -3.46
CA LYS A 320 15.27 15.65 -3.31
C LYS A 320 16.55 15.80 -2.51
N LYS A 321 17.44 16.63 -3.03
CA LYS A 321 18.60 17.09 -2.27
C LYS A 321 18.18 18.27 -1.40
N ILE A 322 18.28 18.09 -0.09
CA ILE A 322 17.95 19.11 0.93
C ILE A 322 19.20 19.32 1.78
N ASN A 323 19.75 20.52 1.76
CA ASN A 323 21.06 20.82 2.34
C ASN A 323 22.14 19.85 1.83
N THR A 324 22.71 19.05 2.70
CA THR A 324 23.78 18.07 2.37
C THR A 324 23.26 16.65 2.15
N GLY A 325 21.96 16.40 2.39
CA GLY A 325 21.36 15.05 2.29
C GLY A 325 20.47 14.88 1.07
N ILE A 326 20.33 13.63 0.61
CA ILE A 326 19.33 13.23 -0.38
C ILE A 326 18.26 12.42 0.36
N PHE A 327 17.00 12.77 0.15
CA PHE A 327 15.88 12.18 0.83
C PHE A 327 14.84 11.65 -0.15
N LEU A 328 14.25 10.50 0.17
CA LEU A 328 13.06 10.00 -0.51
C LEU A 328 11.86 10.86 -0.06
N ILE A 329 11.15 11.37 -1.03
CA ILE A 329 9.94 12.16 -0.87
C ILE A 329 8.76 11.33 -1.32
N ARG A 330 7.71 11.27 -0.49
CA ARG A 330 6.44 10.60 -0.78
C ARG A 330 5.32 11.64 -0.75
N GLN A 331 4.59 11.75 -1.83
CA GLN A 331 3.42 12.64 -1.90
C GLN A 331 2.24 11.89 -2.49
N PRO A 332 1.02 12.10 -1.99
CA PRO A 332 -0.18 11.55 -2.60
C PRO A 332 -0.24 11.91 -4.08
N VAL A 333 -0.62 10.95 -4.93
CA VAL A 333 -0.77 11.21 -6.37
C VAL A 333 -1.79 12.30 -6.60
N LYS A 334 -1.58 13.13 -7.63
CA LYS A 334 -2.42 14.30 -7.93
C LYS A 334 -3.88 13.94 -8.23
N GLU A 335 -4.14 12.71 -8.66
CA GLU A 335 -5.45 12.17 -8.97
C GLU A 335 -6.44 12.29 -7.78
N ILE A 336 -5.94 12.37 -6.54
CA ILE A 336 -6.76 12.60 -5.34
C ILE A 336 -7.63 13.87 -5.44
N GLU A 337 -7.22 14.86 -6.23
CA GLU A 337 -7.94 16.13 -6.40
C GLU A 337 -9.30 15.94 -7.10
N GLN A 338 -9.49 14.82 -7.81
CA GLN A 338 -10.79 14.45 -8.40
C GLN A 338 -11.86 14.15 -7.33
N LEU A 339 -11.42 13.84 -6.12
CA LEU A 339 -12.30 13.55 -4.99
C LEU A 339 -12.73 14.81 -4.22
N TYR A 340 -12.22 15.98 -4.55
CA TYR A 340 -12.60 17.22 -3.86
C TYR A 340 -14.08 17.55 -4.10
N GLN A 341 -14.84 17.76 -3.02
CA GLN A 341 -16.25 18.08 -3.07
C GLN A 341 -16.52 19.49 -2.58
N LYS A 342 -15.94 19.89 -1.48
CA LYS A 342 -16.09 21.20 -0.88
C LYS A 342 -14.77 21.66 -0.29
N GLU A 343 -14.49 22.95 -0.48
CA GLU A 343 -13.25 23.58 -0.04
C GLU A 343 -13.55 24.63 1.03
N TYR A 344 -12.65 24.70 2.01
CA TYR A 344 -12.55 25.77 2.98
C TYR A 344 -11.11 26.26 2.99
N SER A 345 -10.91 27.57 3.05
CA SER A 345 -9.57 28.16 3.08
C SER A 345 -9.44 29.32 4.04
N TRP A 346 -8.26 29.45 4.60
CA TRP A 346 -7.82 30.55 5.45
C TRP A 346 -6.42 30.96 5.05
N LYS A 347 -6.14 32.29 5.06
CA LYS A 347 -4.84 32.84 4.70
C LYS A 347 -4.43 33.92 5.68
N ASN A 348 -3.17 33.88 6.12
CA ASN A 348 -2.54 34.86 6.99
C ASN A 348 -3.31 35.08 8.31
N GLU A 349 -3.73 34.00 8.95
CA GLU A 349 -4.44 34.02 10.22
C GLU A 349 -3.47 33.83 11.39
N ASN A 350 -3.45 34.76 12.35
CA ASN A 350 -2.68 34.62 13.58
C ASN A 350 -3.45 33.83 14.62
N LEU A 351 -2.87 32.73 15.09
CA LEU A 351 -3.36 31.95 16.22
C LEU A 351 -2.66 32.38 17.50
N ILE A 352 -3.48 32.77 18.50
CA ILE A 352 -3.03 33.05 19.86
C ILE A 352 -3.26 31.79 20.72
N PRO A 353 -2.43 31.51 21.73
CA PRO A 353 -2.58 30.35 22.60
C PRO A 353 -3.97 30.27 23.25
N GLY A 354 -4.54 29.05 23.24
CA GLY A 354 -5.82 28.74 23.88
C GLY A 354 -6.89 28.26 22.92
N LEU A 355 -7.86 27.52 23.45
CA LEU A 355 -8.96 26.90 22.65
C LEU A 355 -10.01 27.91 22.15
N GLY A 356 -9.88 29.20 22.49
CA GLY A 356 -10.89 30.23 22.14
C GLY A 356 -10.93 30.61 20.66
N HIS A 357 -9.85 30.36 19.91
CA HIS A 357 -9.69 30.74 18.49
C HIS A 357 -9.50 29.53 17.58
N ASN A 358 -10.40 28.54 17.65
CA ASN A 358 -10.36 27.43 16.70
C ASN A 358 -10.91 27.87 15.34
N LEU A 359 -10.02 28.16 14.37
CA LEU A 359 -10.35 28.58 13.01
C LEU A 359 -11.28 27.55 12.32
N ILE A 360 -11.08 26.25 12.58
CA ILE A 360 -11.76 25.16 11.92
C ILE A 360 -12.94 24.59 12.71
N LYS A 361 -13.47 25.35 13.68
CA LYS A 361 -14.59 24.93 14.55
C LYS A 361 -15.84 24.47 13.78
N LYS A 362 -16.06 25.01 12.57
CA LYS A 362 -17.22 24.69 11.74
C LYS A 362 -16.98 23.48 10.81
N ILE A 363 -15.76 22.99 10.76
CA ILE A 363 -15.43 21.82 9.94
C ILE A 363 -15.97 20.58 10.64
N GLY A 364 -16.54 19.71 9.84
CA GLY A 364 -17.06 18.41 10.25
C GLY A 364 -16.87 17.37 9.16
N GLY A 365 -17.18 16.13 9.47
CA GLY A 365 -17.05 15.02 8.52
C GLY A 365 -16.05 13.97 9.00
N ASP A 366 -15.91 12.93 8.22
CA ASP A 366 -15.01 11.78 8.51
C ASP A 366 -14.02 11.50 7.38
N CYS A 367 -14.14 12.22 6.25
CA CYS A 367 -13.28 12.07 5.07
C CYS A 367 -12.82 13.45 4.62
N LEU A 368 -11.59 13.82 4.97
CA LEU A 368 -11.03 15.13 4.70
C LEU A 368 -9.61 15.03 4.17
N ARG A 369 -9.21 16.01 3.33
CA ARG A 369 -7.81 16.36 3.12
C ARG A 369 -7.54 17.72 3.75
N ILE A 370 -6.48 17.83 4.56
CA ILE A 370 -6.10 19.08 5.26
C ILE A 370 -4.69 19.44 4.82
N LYS A 371 -4.53 20.57 4.14
CA LYS A 371 -3.24 21.08 3.69
C LYS A 371 -2.96 22.38 4.43
N GLY A 372 -1.82 22.48 5.12
CA GLY A 372 -1.47 23.67 5.89
C GLY A 372 -0.02 24.05 5.79
N ARG A 373 0.24 25.36 5.80
CA ARG A 373 1.56 25.96 5.91
C ARG A 373 1.57 26.89 7.12
N PHE A 374 2.41 26.55 8.11
CA PHE A 374 2.46 27.16 9.42
C PHE A 374 3.83 27.80 9.65
N ASP A 375 3.89 29.13 9.82
CA ASP A 375 5.08 29.84 10.29
C ASP A 375 5.08 29.84 11.81
N LEU A 376 6.11 29.26 12.39
CA LEU A 376 6.20 28.96 13.83
C LEU A 376 6.24 30.19 14.71
N LYS A 377 6.63 31.38 14.18
CA LYS A 377 6.84 32.61 14.96
C LYS A 377 7.58 32.31 16.26
N ASN A 378 6.88 32.42 17.38
CA ASN A 378 7.41 32.15 18.71
C ASN A 378 6.55 31.15 19.51
N CYS A 379 5.72 30.31 18.82
CA CYS A 379 4.97 29.28 19.51
C CYS A 379 5.88 28.17 20.04
N GLU A 380 5.45 27.47 21.08
CA GLU A 380 6.15 26.30 21.65
C GLU A 380 5.74 25.00 20.99
N SER A 381 4.44 24.88 20.66
CA SER A 381 3.90 23.77 19.89
C SER A 381 2.61 24.17 19.19
N PHE A 382 2.25 23.43 18.14
CA PHE A 382 0.93 23.51 17.51
C PHE A 382 0.48 22.14 17.04
N GLY A 383 -0.81 22.01 16.77
CA GLY A 383 -1.33 20.73 16.31
C GLY A 383 -2.81 20.77 15.97
N LEU A 384 -3.28 19.57 15.58
CA LEU A 384 -4.69 19.33 15.29
C LEU A 384 -5.22 18.21 16.18
N MET A 385 -6.41 18.42 16.75
CA MET A 385 -7.24 17.35 17.28
C MET A 385 -8.18 16.91 16.17
N LEU A 386 -8.03 15.68 15.71
CA LEU A 386 -8.77 15.10 14.60
C LEU A 386 -9.88 14.21 15.15
N ARG A 387 -11.08 14.27 14.56
CA ARG A 387 -12.21 13.43 14.96
C ARG A 387 -12.59 13.53 16.44
N THR A 388 -12.72 14.79 16.93
CA THR A 388 -13.21 15.04 18.30
C THR A 388 -14.69 14.83 18.41
N GLY A 389 -15.14 14.38 19.57
CA GLY A 389 -16.55 14.17 19.89
C GLY A 389 -16.95 14.74 21.24
N LYS A 390 -18.21 14.56 21.65
CA LYS A 390 -18.71 15.06 22.96
C LYS A 390 -18.03 14.40 24.17
N LYS A 391 -17.56 13.15 23.99
CA LYS A 391 -16.96 12.35 25.07
C LYS A 391 -15.53 11.89 24.75
N THR A 392 -15.03 12.22 23.57
CA THR A 392 -13.74 11.79 23.03
C THR A 392 -12.90 13.00 22.70
N GLN A 393 -11.61 12.94 23.03
CA GLN A 393 -10.66 14.02 22.69
C GLN A 393 -10.24 13.95 21.21
N GLY A 394 -10.51 12.83 20.54
CA GLY A 394 -10.05 12.59 19.17
C GLY A 394 -8.60 12.15 19.10
N THR A 395 -8.04 12.16 17.89
CA THR A 395 -6.66 11.80 17.59
C THR A 395 -5.81 13.06 17.54
N GLU A 396 -4.77 13.13 18.38
CA GLU A 396 -3.89 14.28 18.48
C GLU A 396 -2.70 14.16 17.52
N LEU A 397 -2.51 15.18 16.67
CA LEU A 397 -1.30 15.43 15.88
C LEU A 397 -0.63 16.69 16.42
N VAL A 398 0.62 16.58 16.90
CA VAL A 398 1.35 17.70 17.53
C VAL A 398 2.74 17.87 16.96
N TYR A 399 3.08 19.09 16.60
CA TYR A 399 4.44 19.51 16.34
C TYR A 399 5.02 20.24 17.54
N ASN A 400 6.15 19.78 18.07
CA ASN A 400 6.90 20.41 19.14
C ASN A 400 8.10 21.19 18.56
N VAL A 401 8.09 22.50 18.70
CA VAL A 401 9.09 23.40 18.09
C VAL A 401 10.48 23.18 18.69
N LYS A 402 10.59 23.12 20.02
CA LYS A 402 11.89 22.97 20.70
C LYS A 402 12.56 21.62 20.40
N ARG A 403 11.75 20.55 20.24
CA ARG A 403 12.27 19.21 19.95
C ARG A 403 12.41 18.95 18.46
N GLU A 404 11.84 19.79 17.63
CA GLU A 404 11.70 19.58 16.18
C GLU A 404 11.11 18.21 15.85
N THR A 405 9.97 17.89 16.49
CA THR A 405 9.33 16.59 16.32
C THR A 405 7.84 16.73 16.03
N LEU A 406 7.36 15.89 15.11
CA LEU A 406 5.94 15.67 14.86
C LEU A 406 5.51 14.36 15.52
N SER A 407 4.41 14.38 16.27
CA SER A 407 3.90 13.20 16.99
C SER A 407 2.45 12.89 16.63
N LEU A 408 2.15 11.61 16.41
CA LEU A 408 0.82 11.08 16.13
C LEU A 408 0.70 9.66 16.69
N LEU A 409 -0.32 9.38 17.49
CA LEU A 409 -0.62 8.02 18.02
C LEU A 409 0.60 7.31 18.62
N GLY A 410 1.44 8.02 19.36
CA GLY A 410 2.64 7.47 19.99
C GLY A 410 3.87 7.38 19.08
N GLN A 411 3.73 7.64 17.80
CA GLN A 411 4.85 7.77 16.89
C GLN A 411 5.43 9.18 16.98
N THR A 412 6.75 9.30 16.95
CA THR A 412 7.45 10.59 16.99
C THR A 412 8.50 10.65 15.89
N VAL A 413 8.38 11.63 15.02
CA VAL A 413 9.20 11.81 13.82
C VAL A 413 10.07 13.05 13.98
N PRO A 414 11.39 12.98 13.82
CA PRO A 414 12.24 14.15 13.70
C PRO A 414 11.87 14.96 12.45
N LEU A 415 11.54 16.22 12.63
CA LEU A 415 11.08 17.10 11.56
C LEU A 415 11.58 18.52 11.78
N SER A 416 12.71 18.87 11.20
CA SER A 416 13.21 20.24 11.23
C SER A 416 12.35 21.15 10.35
N PRO A 417 12.05 22.37 10.80
CA PRO A 417 11.32 23.33 9.98
C PRO A 417 12.14 23.76 8.75
N VAL A 418 11.45 24.18 7.71
CA VAL A 418 12.06 24.78 6.52
C VAL A 418 11.70 26.26 6.52
N ASP A 419 12.68 27.15 6.55
CA ASP A 419 12.47 28.61 6.66
C ASP A 419 11.51 29.00 7.80
N ASN A 420 11.69 28.41 8.99
CA ASN A 420 10.85 28.54 10.17
C ASN A 420 9.39 28.07 9.99
N LYS A 421 9.13 27.21 9.01
CA LYS A 421 7.78 26.75 8.64
C LYS A 421 7.67 25.24 8.67
N ILE A 422 6.45 24.77 8.96
CA ILE A 422 6.04 23.40 8.83
C ILE A 422 4.91 23.32 7.79
N HIS A 423 5.05 22.40 6.86
CA HIS A 423 4.02 22.04 5.90
C HIS A 423 3.41 20.70 6.30
N LEU A 424 2.09 20.63 6.32
CA LEU A 424 1.35 19.40 6.56
C LEU A 424 0.36 19.15 5.43
N ASP A 425 0.30 17.93 4.92
CA ASP A 425 -0.74 17.42 4.05
C ASP A 425 -1.28 16.15 4.72
N ILE A 426 -2.54 16.17 5.12
CA ILE A 426 -3.15 15.15 5.96
C ILE A 426 -4.33 14.54 5.20
N LEU A 427 -4.29 13.24 4.99
CA LEU A 427 -5.40 12.45 4.49
C LEU A 427 -6.09 11.80 5.67
N LEU A 428 -7.36 12.09 5.86
CA LEU A 428 -8.17 11.54 6.94
C LEU A 428 -9.38 10.82 6.36
N ASP A 429 -9.42 9.52 6.56
CA ASP A 429 -10.55 8.67 6.19
C ASP A 429 -11.21 8.06 7.44
N ARG A 430 -12.26 7.31 7.29
CA ARG A 430 -13.01 6.71 8.42
C ARG A 430 -12.14 5.86 9.33
N SER A 431 -11.17 5.17 8.77
CA SER A 431 -10.32 4.24 9.50
C SER A 431 -8.82 4.51 9.36
N SER A 432 -8.43 5.64 8.77
CA SER A 432 -7.01 5.99 8.59
C SER A 432 -6.73 7.47 8.75
N VAL A 433 -5.50 7.74 9.13
CA VAL A 433 -4.85 9.06 9.04
C VAL A 433 -3.47 8.88 8.44
N GLU A 434 -3.21 9.57 7.32
CA GLU A 434 -1.89 9.67 6.73
C GLU A 434 -1.43 11.13 6.77
N VAL A 435 -0.23 11.37 7.26
CA VAL A 435 0.36 12.71 7.37
C VAL A 435 1.63 12.77 6.54
N PHE A 436 1.70 13.70 5.62
CA PHE A 436 2.88 13.99 4.80
C PHE A 436 3.43 15.36 5.19
N ALA A 437 4.53 15.35 5.92
CA ALA A 437 5.11 16.55 6.48
C ALA A 437 6.28 17.08 5.63
N ASN A 438 6.41 18.40 5.58
CA ASN A 438 7.41 19.11 4.78
C ASN A 438 7.52 18.58 3.35
N ASN A 439 6.36 18.60 2.65
CA ASN A 439 6.19 18.13 1.28
C ASN A 439 6.56 16.65 1.08
N GLY A 440 6.25 15.80 2.07
CA GLY A 440 6.45 14.34 1.98
C GLY A 440 7.87 13.87 2.36
N ARG A 441 8.68 14.74 2.98
CA ARG A 441 9.98 14.34 3.54
C ARG A 441 9.84 13.36 4.70
N ALA A 442 8.77 13.46 5.44
CA ALA A 442 8.41 12.52 6.49
C ALA A 442 6.92 12.19 6.37
N ALA A 443 6.58 10.91 6.57
CA ALA A 443 5.19 10.48 6.59
C ALA A 443 4.87 9.64 7.82
N ILE A 444 3.58 9.64 8.21
CA ILE A 444 3.04 8.80 9.29
C ILE A 444 1.71 8.24 8.82
N SER A 445 1.63 6.93 8.60
CA SER A 445 0.41 6.24 8.18
C SER A 445 -0.12 5.35 9.30
N CYS A 446 -1.31 5.65 9.82
CA CYS A 446 -1.90 4.96 10.97
C CYS A 446 -3.37 4.62 10.74
N ASN A 447 -3.79 3.45 11.23
CA ASN A 447 -5.21 3.14 11.40
C ASN A 447 -5.77 3.89 12.62
N ILE A 448 -7.02 4.39 12.48
CA ILE A 448 -7.80 5.01 13.55
C ILE A 448 -9.20 4.41 13.59
N PHE A 449 -9.79 4.33 14.80
CA PHE A 449 -11.11 3.74 15.01
C PHE A 449 -11.95 4.65 15.91
N ASN A 450 -12.40 5.77 15.36
CA ASN A 450 -13.20 6.76 16.08
C ASN A 450 -14.67 6.38 16.13
N GLN A 451 -15.42 6.96 17.07
CA GLN A 451 -16.86 6.81 17.12
C GLN A 451 -17.52 7.49 15.91
N GLU A 452 -18.66 7.00 15.47
CA GLU A 452 -19.40 7.53 14.30
C GLU A 452 -19.69 9.03 14.39
N ASN A 453 -19.97 9.52 15.61
CA ASN A 453 -20.31 10.91 15.87
C ASN A 453 -19.10 11.82 16.17
N ASP A 454 -17.89 11.27 16.15
CA ASP A 454 -16.67 12.04 16.34
C ASP A 454 -16.26 12.70 15.03
N LYS A 455 -16.80 13.87 14.75
CA LYS A 455 -16.64 14.60 13.47
C LYS A 455 -16.11 16.02 13.65
N GLY A 456 -15.62 16.35 14.84
CA GLY A 456 -15.07 17.67 15.16
C GLY A 456 -13.57 17.79 14.96
N TYR A 457 -13.10 19.03 14.82
CA TYR A 457 -11.68 19.34 14.59
C TYR A 457 -11.27 20.57 15.39
N ILE A 458 -10.06 20.56 15.91
CA ILE A 458 -9.50 21.70 16.64
C ILE A 458 -8.08 21.93 16.11
N LEU A 459 -7.81 23.13 15.61
CA LEU A 459 -6.46 23.64 15.39
C LEU A 459 -6.06 24.45 16.61
N PHE A 460 -4.93 24.12 17.21
CA PHE A 460 -4.46 24.76 18.43
C PHE A 460 -2.96 25.08 18.39
N ASN A 461 -2.52 26.02 19.23
CA ASN A 461 -1.11 26.26 19.53
C ASN A 461 -0.92 26.51 21.01
N THR A 462 0.32 26.37 21.48
CA THR A 462 0.74 26.68 22.86
C THR A 462 1.98 27.57 22.85
N GLY A 463 2.15 28.33 23.94
CA GLY A 463 3.22 29.32 23.99
C GLY A 463 2.99 30.46 23.01
N GLY A 464 3.66 31.30 22.55
CA GLY A 464 3.49 32.43 21.65
C GLY A 464 2.58 32.29 20.44
N GLU A 465 2.76 33.09 19.43
CA GLU A 465 1.94 33.16 18.22
C GLU A 465 2.36 32.12 17.20
N LEU A 466 1.38 31.60 16.46
CA LEU A 466 1.53 30.79 15.24
C LEU A 466 0.85 31.53 14.09
N LEU A 467 1.53 31.73 12.96
CA LEU A 467 0.89 32.24 11.75
C LEU A 467 0.49 31.07 10.82
N VAL A 468 -0.78 30.95 10.60
CA VAL A 468 -1.34 30.09 9.52
C VAL A 468 -1.22 30.86 8.22
N GLU A 469 -0.14 30.66 7.47
CA GLU A 469 0.03 31.34 6.18
C GLU A 469 -1.04 30.89 5.18
N GLU A 470 -1.34 29.60 5.18
CA GLU A 470 -2.37 28.99 4.36
C GLU A 470 -2.87 27.72 5.02
N LEU A 471 -4.18 27.53 5.01
CA LEU A 471 -4.84 26.31 5.45
C LEU A 471 -6.01 26.05 4.48
N GLU A 472 -5.98 24.89 3.83
CA GLU A 472 -7.02 24.41 2.94
C GLU A 472 -7.56 23.10 3.46
N ILE A 473 -8.87 22.96 3.50
CA ILE A 473 -9.55 21.73 3.92
C ILE A 473 -10.56 21.35 2.84
N TYR A 474 -10.46 20.12 2.35
CA TYR A 474 -11.36 19.56 1.34
C TYR A 474 -12.18 18.43 1.95
N GLU A 475 -13.49 18.50 1.78
CA GLU A 475 -14.36 17.33 1.99
C GLU A 475 -14.17 16.38 0.81
N MET A 476 -13.95 15.09 1.10
CA MET A 476 -13.61 14.09 0.09
C MET A 476 -14.82 13.24 -0.29
N LYS A 477 -14.99 12.97 -1.58
CA LYS A 477 -15.99 12.02 -2.10
C LYS A 477 -15.59 10.59 -1.79
N SER A 478 -16.58 9.73 -1.70
CA SER A 478 -16.36 8.28 -1.71
C SER A 478 -15.94 7.81 -3.11
N ILE A 479 -15.03 6.85 -3.16
CA ILE A 479 -14.68 6.11 -4.38
C ILE A 479 -15.63 4.95 -4.67
N TRP A 480 -16.45 4.60 -3.69
CA TRP A 480 -17.45 3.57 -3.83
C TRP A 480 -18.71 4.20 -4.43
N GLU A 481 -19.13 3.75 -5.58
CA GLU A 481 -20.38 4.23 -6.17
C GLU A 481 -21.55 4.02 -5.21
N ALA A 482 -22.32 5.09 -5.02
CA ALA A 482 -23.61 4.94 -4.36
C ALA A 482 -24.43 3.94 -5.18
N ALA A 483 -24.90 2.88 -4.53
CA ALA A 483 -25.81 1.96 -5.17
C ALA A 483 -27.10 2.72 -5.51
N GLU A 484 -27.32 3.07 -6.79
CA GLU A 484 -28.60 3.57 -7.27
C GLU A 484 -29.75 2.58 -7.01
#